data_7ad8ca73b39b6adaded4d6c403128aca
#
_entry.id   7ad8ca73b39b6adaded4d6c403128aca
#
_cell.length_a   1.000
_cell.length_b   1.000
_cell.length_c   1.000
_cell.angle_alpha   90.00
_cell.angle_beta   90.00
_cell.angle_gamma   90.00
#
_symmetry.space_group_name_H-M   'P 1'
#
loop_
_entity.id
_entity.type
_entity.pdbx_description
1 polymer ?
#
loop_
_entity_poly.entity_id
_entity_poly.type
_entity_poly.pdbx_seq_one_letter_code
_entity_poly.pdbx_strand_id
1 'polypeptide(L)'
;MRILVTGASGFVGRVVCRYLREAGHTVVAAIRQRAPDLPREVEVALVGDINATTIWSPALENVNGIVHLAALTHRAQGLDDIETYRAINVEGTAQLASAAKAAGVETFLFMSSIKVNGEYSPLDAHGQPQRLSGNDIPQPGSAYGQSKWEAEQRLEEIFRDSSIGLVILRPPLIYGPGQKGNLLSLMQFIDRGFPLPFASSKNHRSLISVDNLAGAVVNSFVEGTVRSGTYTLADIDISSADLVRAMAGALAVQPRLFSVPFGILEWLARAIGREEQLNKITGNLIVDRDQFSQDFAWLPTLGFEHSLADAVKSYRSMRRE
;
A
#
# COMPACT_ATOMS: atom_id res chain seq x y z
N MET A 1 -16.46 17.50 1.66
CA MET A 1 -16.94 16.30 2.38
C MET A 1 -16.24 16.18 3.72
N ARG A 2 -16.83 15.46 4.68
CA ARG A 2 -16.21 15.07 5.94
C ARG A 2 -15.74 13.60 5.83
N ILE A 3 -14.44 13.35 5.96
CA ILE A 3 -13.84 12.04 5.65
C ILE A 3 -13.12 11.49 6.88
N LEU A 4 -13.51 10.28 7.31
CA LEU A 4 -12.82 9.52 8.36
C LEU A 4 -11.63 8.77 7.76
N VAL A 5 -10.44 8.93 8.34
CA VAL A 5 -9.23 8.22 7.94
C VAL A 5 -8.75 7.33 9.09
N THR A 6 -8.83 6.01 8.93
CA THR A 6 -8.21 5.09 9.89
C THR A 6 -6.74 4.86 9.52
N GLY A 7 -5.90 4.52 10.49
CA GLY A 7 -4.46 4.42 10.25
C GLY A 7 -3.79 5.76 9.91
N ALA A 8 -4.43 6.88 10.26
CA ALA A 8 -4.01 8.24 9.95
C ALA A 8 -2.58 8.57 10.46
N SER A 9 -2.13 7.97 11.55
CA SER A 9 -0.78 8.16 12.10
C SER A 9 0.30 7.32 11.40
N GLY A 10 -0.09 6.46 10.46
CA GLY A 10 0.82 5.60 9.70
C GLY A 10 1.54 6.34 8.56
N PHE A 11 2.45 5.63 7.87
CA PHE A 11 3.21 6.13 6.73
C PHE A 11 2.30 6.72 5.63
N VAL A 12 1.34 5.95 5.14
CA VAL A 12 0.39 6.39 4.11
C VAL A 12 -0.63 7.38 4.69
N GLY A 13 -1.13 7.12 5.90
CA GLY A 13 -2.22 7.88 6.49
C GLY A 13 -1.91 9.36 6.70
N ARG A 14 -0.69 9.71 7.12
CA ARG A 14 -0.29 11.13 7.30
C ARG A 14 -0.32 11.90 5.98
N VAL A 15 0.15 11.29 4.90
CA VAL A 15 0.15 11.90 3.57
C VAL A 15 -1.27 12.03 3.04
N VAL A 16 -2.08 10.99 3.18
CA VAL A 16 -3.51 11.02 2.79
C VAL A 16 -4.28 12.11 3.56
N CYS A 17 -4.09 12.22 4.88
CA CYS A 17 -4.73 13.29 5.67
C CYS A 17 -4.35 14.68 5.16
N ARG A 18 -3.08 14.90 4.80
CA ARG A 18 -2.60 16.16 4.23
C ARG A 18 -3.28 16.45 2.90
N TYR A 19 -3.25 15.52 1.95
CA TYR A 19 -3.83 15.68 0.61
C TYR A 19 -5.35 15.92 0.63
N LEU A 20 -6.08 15.18 1.47
CA LEU A 20 -7.53 15.40 1.64
C LEU A 20 -7.84 16.80 2.16
N ARG A 21 -7.05 17.29 3.11
CA ARG A 21 -7.19 18.67 3.62
C ARG A 21 -6.87 19.73 2.55
N GLU A 22 -5.77 19.56 1.83
CA GLU A 22 -5.36 20.43 0.74
C GLU A 22 -6.43 20.48 -0.37
N ALA A 23 -7.18 19.38 -0.56
CA ALA A 23 -8.33 19.30 -1.46
C ALA A 23 -9.64 19.90 -0.87
N GLY A 24 -9.59 20.49 0.34
CA GLY A 24 -10.74 21.16 0.96
C GLY A 24 -11.69 20.24 1.74
N HIS A 25 -11.31 19.00 2.04
CA HIS A 25 -12.11 18.10 2.85
C HIS A 25 -11.84 18.32 4.36
N THR A 26 -12.87 18.14 5.18
CA THR A 26 -12.72 18.00 6.64
C THR A 26 -12.25 16.59 6.95
N VAL A 27 -11.12 16.43 7.63
CA VAL A 27 -10.53 15.12 7.92
C VAL A 27 -10.68 14.79 9.39
N VAL A 28 -11.22 13.61 9.68
CA VAL A 28 -11.29 13.00 11.01
C VAL A 28 -10.28 11.84 11.05
N ALA A 29 -9.20 12.00 11.80
CA ALA A 29 -8.20 10.96 12.01
C ALA A 29 -8.64 10.00 13.13
N ALA A 30 -9.03 8.79 12.75
CA ALA A 30 -9.26 7.70 13.71
C ALA A 30 -7.92 7.07 14.09
N ILE A 31 -7.52 7.26 15.35
CA ILE A 31 -6.22 6.83 15.86
C ILE A 31 -6.38 6.07 17.18
N ARG A 32 -5.41 5.20 17.46
CA ARG A 32 -5.38 4.40 18.68
C ARG A 32 -5.06 5.24 19.92
N GLN A 33 -4.09 6.10 19.79
CA GLN A 33 -3.64 7.05 20.82
C GLN A 33 -3.13 8.33 20.17
N ARG A 34 -3.04 9.42 20.91
CA ARG A 34 -2.59 10.70 20.37
C ARG A 34 -1.24 10.57 19.63
N ALA A 35 -1.17 11.12 18.42
CA ALA A 35 0.00 11.13 17.57
C ALA A 35 0.43 12.58 17.31
N PRO A 36 1.65 12.99 17.73
CA PRO A 36 2.10 14.39 17.61
C PRO A 36 2.30 14.82 16.15
N ASP A 37 2.48 13.87 15.25
CA ASP A 37 2.86 14.14 13.83
C ASP A 37 1.65 14.29 12.90
N LEU A 38 0.43 14.37 13.41
CA LEU A 38 -0.74 14.67 12.58
C LEU A 38 -0.78 16.17 12.23
N PRO A 39 -1.25 16.55 11.03
CA PRO A 39 -1.48 17.95 10.70
C PRO A 39 -2.39 18.63 11.74
N ARG A 40 -2.06 19.86 12.17
CA ARG A 40 -2.75 20.55 13.28
C ARG A 40 -4.26 20.75 13.08
N GLU A 41 -4.72 20.81 11.84
CA GLU A 41 -6.12 21.08 11.49
C GLU A 41 -6.93 19.80 11.19
N VAL A 42 -6.40 18.63 11.57
CA VAL A 42 -7.10 17.35 11.47
C VAL A 42 -7.83 17.10 12.80
N GLU A 43 -9.11 16.83 12.72
CA GLU A 43 -9.89 16.41 13.87
C GLU A 43 -9.46 15.00 14.31
N VAL A 44 -9.45 14.75 15.61
CA VAL A 44 -8.97 13.47 16.16
C VAL A 44 -10.10 12.72 16.82
N ALA A 45 -10.35 11.49 16.37
CA ALA A 45 -11.19 10.52 17.03
C ALA A 45 -10.33 9.41 17.67
N LEU A 46 -10.37 9.28 18.98
CA LEU A 46 -9.69 8.19 19.70
C LEU A 46 -10.59 6.95 19.68
N VAL A 47 -10.21 5.93 18.91
CA VAL A 47 -11.01 4.71 18.71
C VAL A 47 -10.39 3.47 19.40
N GLY A 48 -9.19 3.59 19.95
CA GLY A 48 -8.45 2.45 20.51
C GLY A 48 -7.96 1.47 19.45
N ASP A 49 -7.78 0.21 19.85
CA ASP A 49 -7.42 -0.87 18.95
C ASP A 49 -8.61 -1.28 18.08
N ILE A 50 -8.36 -1.41 16.76
CA ILE A 50 -9.39 -1.80 15.80
C ILE A 50 -9.58 -3.32 15.83
N ASN A 51 -10.81 -3.75 16.13
CA ASN A 51 -11.24 -5.15 16.20
C ASN A 51 -12.77 -5.25 16.07
N ALA A 52 -13.32 -6.43 16.24
CA ALA A 52 -14.78 -6.70 16.15
C ALA A 52 -15.64 -5.93 17.17
N THR A 53 -15.06 -5.39 18.24
CA THR A 53 -15.79 -4.69 19.31
C THR A 53 -15.58 -3.16 19.31
N THR A 54 -14.85 -2.63 18.33
CA THR A 54 -14.58 -1.19 18.23
C THR A 54 -15.88 -0.40 18.06
N ILE A 55 -16.08 0.63 18.89
CA ILE A 55 -17.25 1.52 18.84
C ILE A 55 -16.93 2.68 17.88
N TRP A 56 -17.61 2.71 16.75
CA TRP A 56 -17.36 3.69 15.69
C TRP A 56 -18.32 4.88 15.69
N SER A 57 -19.50 4.77 16.32
CA SER A 57 -20.57 5.77 16.23
C SER A 57 -20.12 7.21 16.54
N PRO A 58 -19.29 7.50 17.57
CA PRO A 58 -18.84 8.87 17.80
C PRO A 58 -17.88 9.40 16.71
N ALA A 59 -17.09 8.53 16.08
CA ALA A 59 -16.15 8.91 15.04
C ALA A 59 -16.83 9.07 13.66
N LEU A 60 -18.02 8.53 13.49
CA LEU A 60 -18.80 8.56 12.23
C LEU A 60 -19.84 9.67 12.18
N GLU A 61 -19.90 10.54 13.18
CA GLU A 61 -20.85 11.65 13.20
C GLU A 61 -20.61 12.61 12.02
N ASN A 62 -21.64 12.77 11.16
CA ASN A 62 -21.62 13.59 9.94
C ASN A 62 -20.50 13.21 8.94
N VAL A 63 -20.02 11.98 8.93
CA VAL A 63 -19.01 11.48 8.00
C VAL A 63 -19.68 11.08 6.68
N ASN A 64 -19.19 11.64 5.57
CA ASN A 64 -19.65 11.28 4.20
C ASN A 64 -18.80 10.16 3.60
N GLY A 65 -17.52 10.10 3.93
CA GLY A 65 -16.58 9.15 3.33
C GLY A 65 -15.61 8.54 4.33
N ILE A 66 -15.15 7.34 4.03
CA ILE A 66 -14.15 6.62 4.86
C ILE A 66 -12.96 6.23 3.99
N VAL A 67 -11.75 6.50 4.49
CA VAL A 67 -10.49 5.94 3.99
C VAL A 67 -9.95 4.96 5.04
N HIS A 68 -10.10 3.67 4.78
CA HIS A 68 -9.65 2.62 5.70
C HIS A 68 -8.24 2.14 5.36
N LEU A 69 -7.23 2.71 6.04
CA LEU A 69 -5.81 2.38 5.87
C LEU A 69 -5.26 1.52 7.03
N ALA A 70 -5.98 1.46 8.15
CA ALA A 70 -5.54 0.69 9.30
C ALA A 70 -5.50 -0.81 8.97
N ALA A 71 -4.36 -1.42 9.17
CA ALA A 71 -4.16 -2.85 9.02
C ALA A 71 -2.93 -3.31 9.79
N LEU A 72 -2.94 -4.54 10.23
CA LEU A 72 -1.72 -5.25 10.60
C LEU A 72 -1.00 -5.65 9.31
N THR A 73 0.24 -5.15 9.08
CA THR A 73 0.97 -5.37 7.82
C THR A 73 2.20 -6.26 7.98
N HIS A 74 2.92 -6.14 9.11
CA HIS A 74 4.13 -6.90 9.39
C HIS A 74 4.17 -7.29 10.86
N ARG A 75 4.50 -8.54 11.14
CA ARG A 75 4.93 -9.03 12.44
C ARG A 75 6.38 -9.50 12.37
N ALA A 76 7.05 -9.60 13.51
CA ALA A 76 8.35 -10.24 13.59
C ALA A 76 8.27 -11.68 13.06
N GLN A 77 9.33 -12.15 12.39
CA GLN A 77 9.38 -13.51 11.87
C GLN A 77 8.99 -14.55 12.94
N GLY A 78 8.12 -15.48 12.58
CA GLY A 78 7.60 -16.52 13.48
C GLY A 78 6.28 -16.20 14.20
N LEU A 79 5.71 -15.00 13.98
CA LEU A 79 4.43 -14.58 14.55
C LEU A 79 3.36 -14.32 13.46
N ASP A 80 3.53 -14.85 12.25
CA ASP A 80 2.59 -14.74 11.13
C ASP A 80 1.41 -15.72 11.29
N ASP A 81 0.68 -15.55 12.40
CA ASP A 81 -0.55 -16.27 12.66
C ASP A 81 -1.71 -15.61 11.92
N ILE A 82 -2.38 -16.36 11.04
CA ILE A 82 -3.51 -15.89 10.24
C ILE A 82 -4.65 -15.36 11.11
N GLU A 83 -4.88 -15.97 12.29
CA GLU A 83 -5.99 -15.58 13.17
C GLU A 83 -5.77 -14.17 13.74
N THR A 84 -4.52 -13.78 14.02
CA THR A 84 -4.22 -12.42 14.44
C THR A 84 -4.45 -11.41 13.29
N TYR A 85 -4.10 -11.78 12.06
CA TYR A 85 -4.43 -10.94 10.90
C TYR A 85 -5.95 -10.84 10.70
N ARG A 86 -6.70 -11.93 10.84
CA ARG A 86 -8.17 -11.95 10.73
C ARG A 86 -8.83 -11.05 11.76
N ALA A 87 -8.44 -11.15 13.02
CA ALA A 87 -9.03 -10.34 14.10
C ALA A 87 -8.97 -8.82 13.82
N ILE A 88 -7.88 -8.34 13.22
CA ILE A 88 -7.67 -6.92 12.96
C ILE A 88 -8.12 -6.56 11.53
N ASN A 89 -7.60 -7.28 10.52
CA ASN A 89 -7.79 -6.90 9.13
C ASN A 89 -9.17 -7.30 8.57
N VAL A 90 -9.77 -8.37 9.09
CA VAL A 90 -11.09 -8.85 8.63
C VAL A 90 -12.19 -8.37 9.56
N GLU A 91 -12.16 -8.79 10.82
CA GLU A 91 -13.24 -8.48 11.77
C GLU A 91 -13.28 -6.99 12.13
N GLY A 92 -12.12 -6.36 12.31
CA GLY A 92 -12.04 -4.91 12.53
C GLY A 92 -12.55 -4.10 11.34
N THR A 93 -12.26 -4.54 10.11
CA THR A 93 -12.77 -3.93 8.87
C THR A 93 -14.29 -4.12 8.74
N ALA A 94 -14.79 -5.34 8.99
CA ALA A 94 -16.21 -5.66 8.94
C ALA A 94 -17.02 -4.84 9.97
N GLN A 95 -16.47 -4.65 11.17
CA GLN A 95 -17.09 -3.81 12.20
C GLN A 95 -17.20 -2.34 11.77
N LEU A 96 -16.14 -1.78 11.17
CA LEU A 96 -16.19 -0.42 10.62
C LEU A 96 -17.18 -0.32 9.46
N ALA A 97 -17.22 -1.30 8.56
CA ALA A 97 -18.13 -1.32 7.43
C ALA A 97 -19.60 -1.37 7.87
N SER A 98 -19.91 -2.20 8.86
CA SER A 98 -21.26 -2.29 9.42
C SER A 98 -21.70 -0.97 10.07
N ALA A 99 -20.80 -0.33 10.80
CA ALA A 99 -21.05 0.98 11.40
C ALA A 99 -21.20 2.09 10.33
N ALA A 100 -20.40 2.04 9.26
CA ALA A 100 -20.49 2.96 8.13
C ALA A 100 -21.85 2.84 7.41
N LYS A 101 -22.33 1.61 7.18
CA LYS A 101 -23.63 1.34 6.60
C LYS A 101 -24.75 1.91 7.48
N ALA A 102 -24.69 1.72 8.79
CA ALA A 102 -25.66 2.26 9.72
C ALA A 102 -25.64 3.81 9.81
N ALA A 103 -24.46 4.43 9.63
CA ALA A 103 -24.28 5.88 9.63
C ALA A 103 -24.65 6.56 8.29
N GLY A 104 -24.94 5.79 7.23
CA GLY A 104 -25.30 6.35 5.93
C GLY A 104 -24.11 6.97 5.17
N VAL A 105 -22.90 6.44 5.35
CA VAL A 105 -21.70 6.89 4.62
C VAL A 105 -21.89 6.66 3.11
N GLU A 106 -21.45 7.60 2.28
CA GLU A 106 -21.62 7.55 0.83
C GLU A 106 -20.53 6.74 0.12
N THR A 107 -19.28 6.85 0.59
CA THR A 107 -18.11 6.20 -0.05
C THR A 107 -17.20 5.56 1.00
N PHE A 108 -16.86 4.30 0.78
CA PHE A 108 -15.91 3.55 1.58
C PHE A 108 -14.71 3.15 0.72
N LEU A 109 -13.56 3.75 0.95
CA LEU A 109 -12.30 3.37 0.31
C LEU A 109 -11.51 2.43 1.22
N PHE A 110 -11.21 1.25 0.72
CA PHE A 110 -10.41 0.24 1.39
C PHE A 110 -9.02 0.12 0.78
N MET A 111 -7.98 0.33 1.59
CA MET A 111 -6.61 0.10 1.18
C MET A 111 -6.26 -1.38 1.34
N SER A 112 -6.38 -2.11 0.25
CA SER A 112 -5.98 -3.50 0.13
C SER A 112 -4.49 -3.62 -0.25
N SER A 113 -4.10 -4.60 -1.02
CA SER A 113 -2.73 -4.83 -1.47
C SER A 113 -2.71 -5.68 -2.73
N ILE A 114 -1.73 -5.47 -3.60
CA ILE A 114 -1.47 -6.36 -4.74
C ILE A 114 -1.18 -7.81 -4.32
N LYS A 115 -0.83 -8.06 -3.06
CA LYS A 115 -0.64 -9.41 -2.52
C LYS A 115 -1.91 -10.26 -2.49
N VAL A 116 -3.08 -9.66 -2.68
CA VAL A 116 -4.33 -10.35 -2.95
C VAL A 116 -4.29 -11.07 -4.30
N ASN A 117 -3.73 -10.42 -5.33
CA ASN A 117 -3.58 -11.02 -6.65
C ASN A 117 -2.50 -12.11 -6.69
N GLY A 118 -1.46 -11.96 -5.86
CA GLY A 118 -0.34 -12.91 -5.81
C GLY A 118 1.00 -12.25 -5.44
N GLU A 119 2.02 -13.07 -5.36
CA GLU A 119 3.40 -12.61 -5.06
C GLU A 119 4.16 -12.27 -6.35
N TYR A 120 3.67 -12.71 -7.52
CA TYR A 120 4.30 -12.56 -8.84
C TYR A 120 3.27 -12.36 -9.94
N SER A 121 3.68 -11.66 -11.00
CA SER A 121 2.97 -11.63 -12.27
C SER A 121 3.05 -12.99 -12.97
N PRO A 122 1.94 -13.59 -13.41
CA PRO A 122 1.99 -14.79 -14.24
C PRO A 122 2.67 -14.49 -15.57
N LEU A 123 3.20 -15.52 -16.22
CA LEU A 123 3.77 -15.40 -17.56
C LEU A 123 2.71 -15.75 -18.61
N ASP A 124 2.70 -15.05 -19.71
CA ASP A 124 1.90 -15.38 -20.89
C ASP A 124 2.49 -16.55 -21.69
N ALA A 125 1.84 -16.95 -22.78
CA ALA A 125 2.30 -18.02 -23.66
C ALA A 125 3.67 -17.75 -24.32
N HIS A 126 4.12 -16.49 -24.31
CA HIS A 126 5.41 -16.05 -24.85
C HIS A 126 6.47 -15.83 -23.75
N GLY A 127 6.15 -16.19 -22.50
CA GLY A 127 7.04 -16.02 -21.36
C GLY A 127 7.18 -14.58 -20.87
N GLN A 128 6.26 -13.66 -21.27
CA GLN A 128 6.27 -12.28 -20.81
C GLN A 128 5.39 -12.13 -19.56
N PRO A 129 5.77 -11.28 -18.59
CA PRO A 129 4.98 -11.06 -17.39
C PRO A 129 3.67 -10.33 -17.74
N GLN A 130 2.55 -10.89 -17.31
CA GLN A 130 1.23 -10.27 -17.45
C GLN A 130 1.02 -9.22 -16.36
N ARG A 131 0.29 -8.15 -16.69
CA ARG A 131 -0.11 -7.14 -15.71
C ARG A 131 -1.25 -7.66 -14.86
N LEU A 132 -1.09 -7.59 -13.54
CA LEU A 132 -2.14 -7.91 -12.58
C LEU A 132 -3.15 -6.76 -12.52
N SER A 133 -4.43 -7.08 -12.51
CA SER A 133 -5.54 -6.12 -12.45
C SER A 133 -6.46 -6.37 -11.26
N GLY A 134 -7.33 -5.42 -10.97
CA GLY A 134 -8.37 -5.56 -9.94
C GLY A 134 -9.34 -6.71 -10.21
N ASN A 135 -9.52 -7.08 -11.49
CA ASN A 135 -10.47 -8.08 -11.94
C ASN A 135 -9.90 -9.51 -11.99
N ASP A 136 -8.59 -9.68 -11.76
CA ASP A 136 -7.99 -11.01 -11.77
C ASP A 136 -8.44 -11.83 -10.57
N ILE A 137 -8.48 -13.16 -10.76
CA ILE A 137 -8.81 -14.10 -9.69
C ILE A 137 -7.75 -14.00 -8.59
N PRO A 138 -8.14 -13.69 -7.34
CA PRO A 138 -7.22 -13.59 -6.22
C PRO A 138 -6.47 -14.90 -5.94
N GLN A 139 -5.15 -14.77 -5.72
CA GLN A 139 -4.24 -15.88 -5.40
C GLN A 139 -3.27 -15.49 -4.30
N PRO A 140 -3.76 -15.13 -3.09
CA PRO A 140 -2.90 -14.66 -2.01
C PRO A 140 -1.95 -15.75 -1.53
N GLY A 141 -0.63 -15.45 -1.57
CA GLY A 141 0.45 -16.37 -1.18
C GLY A 141 0.95 -16.17 0.27
N SER A 142 0.33 -15.29 1.05
CA SER A 142 0.75 -14.96 2.42
C SER A 142 -0.45 -14.74 3.34
N ALA A 143 -0.28 -14.94 4.65
CA ALA A 143 -1.33 -14.69 5.65
C ALA A 143 -1.85 -13.25 5.59
N TYR A 144 -0.97 -12.27 5.35
CA TYR A 144 -1.37 -10.89 5.11
C TYR A 144 -2.23 -10.74 3.84
N GLY A 145 -1.78 -11.28 2.70
CA GLY A 145 -2.56 -11.24 1.45
C GLY A 145 -3.91 -11.91 1.60
N GLN A 146 -3.96 -13.08 2.26
CA GLN A 146 -5.18 -13.80 2.58
C GLN A 146 -6.14 -12.96 3.44
N SER A 147 -5.66 -12.33 4.50
CA SER A 147 -6.50 -11.50 5.37
C SER A 147 -7.05 -10.25 4.64
N LYS A 148 -6.27 -9.68 3.71
CA LYS A 148 -6.77 -8.56 2.88
C LYS A 148 -7.86 -9.03 1.93
N TRP A 149 -7.68 -10.20 1.30
CA TRP A 149 -8.70 -10.80 0.45
C TRP A 149 -10.00 -11.12 1.22
N GLU A 150 -9.89 -11.74 2.38
CA GLU A 150 -11.05 -12.01 3.24
C GLU A 150 -11.78 -10.72 3.65
N ALA A 151 -11.03 -9.64 3.92
CA ALA A 151 -11.61 -8.34 4.22
C ALA A 151 -12.35 -7.73 3.01
N GLU A 152 -11.81 -7.86 1.79
CA GLU A 152 -12.51 -7.43 0.57
C GLU A 152 -13.85 -8.16 0.42
N GLN A 153 -13.88 -9.49 0.58
CA GLN A 153 -15.09 -10.30 0.50
C GLN A 153 -16.13 -9.88 1.55
N ARG A 154 -15.69 -9.61 2.79
CA ARG A 154 -16.59 -9.11 3.85
C ARG A 154 -17.18 -7.74 3.53
N LEU A 155 -16.39 -6.84 2.96
CA LEU A 155 -16.86 -5.52 2.51
C LEU A 155 -17.90 -5.65 1.40
N GLU A 156 -17.64 -6.47 0.38
CA GLU A 156 -18.58 -6.73 -0.72
C GLU A 156 -19.90 -7.35 -0.21
N GLU A 157 -19.82 -8.28 0.76
CA GLU A 157 -21.00 -8.85 1.39
C GLU A 157 -21.82 -7.81 2.15
N ILE A 158 -21.18 -6.99 3.00
CA ILE A 158 -21.86 -5.98 3.84
C ILE A 158 -22.50 -4.90 2.98
N PHE A 159 -21.85 -4.48 1.89
CA PHE A 159 -22.32 -3.38 1.05
C PHE A 159 -23.15 -3.81 -0.17
N ARG A 160 -23.34 -5.10 -0.41
CA ARG A 160 -24.05 -5.66 -1.59
C ARG A 160 -25.37 -4.96 -1.88
N ASP A 161 -26.21 -4.76 -0.86
CA ASP A 161 -27.55 -4.15 -0.98
C ASP A 161 -27.56 -2.74 -0.36
N SER A 162 -26.48 -1.97 -0.56
CA SER A 162 -26.39 -0.60 -0.06
C SER A 162 -26.07 0.38 -1.20
N SER A 163 -26.34 1.66 -0.98
CA SER A 163 -25.94 2.74 -1.89
C SER A 163 -24.49 3.19 -1.69
N ILE A 164 -23.74 2.56 -0.82
CA ILE A 164 -22.36 2.92 -0.52
C ILE A 164 -21.45 2.52 -1.69
N GLY A 165 -20.68 3.47 -2.21
CA GLY A 165 -19.60 3.19 -3.15
C GLY A 165 -18.43 2.52 -2.45
N LEU A 166 -18.11 1.29 -2.85
CA LEU A 166 -16.96 0.54 -2.35
C LEU A 166 -15.79 0.63 -3.33
N VAL A 167 -14.77 1.42 -2.99
CA VAL A 167 -13.52 1.54 -3.75
C VAL A 167 -12.44 0.71 -3.06
N ILE A 168 -11.95 -0.33 -3.73
CA ILE A 168 -10.86 -1.17 -3.23
C ILE A 168 -9.60 -0.85 -4.02
N LEU A 169 -8.56 -0.38 -3.34
CA LEU A 169 -7.25 -0.13 -3.95
C LEU A 169 -6.28 -1.23 -3.58
N ARG A 170 -5.67 -1.87 -4.58
CA ARG A 170 -4.60 -2.87 -4.44
C ARG A 170 -3.25 -2.29 -4.90
N PRO A 171 -2.65 -1.39 -4.11
CA PRO A 171 -1.36 -0.82 -4.48
C PRO A 171 -0.26 -1.89 -4.47
N PRO A 172 0.77 -1.74 -5.33
CA PRO A 172 2.04 -2.45 -5.25
C PRO A 172 2.89 -1.88 -4.10
N LEU A 173 4.20 -2.03 -4.18
CA LEU A 173 5.11 -1.49 -3.18
C LEU A 173 5.07 0.04 -3.16
N ILE A 174 4.73 0.61 -2.01
CA ILE A 174 4.62 2.07 -1.80
C ILE A 174 5.96 2.61 -1.34
N TYR A 175 6.46 3.68 -1.98
CA TYR A 175 7.70 4.36 -1.60
C TYR A 175 7.46 5.84 -1.31
N GLY A 176 8.40 6.49 -0.60
CA GLY A 176 8.35 7.92 -0.31
C GLY A 176 8.87 8.29 1.08
N PRO A 177 8.72 9.55 1.51
CA PRO A 177 9.15 10.03 2.82
C PRO A 177 8.53 9.25 3.98
N GLY A 178 9.37 8.73 4.89
CA GLY A 178 8.90 7.92 6.03
C GLY A 178 8.62 6.46 5.71
N GLN A 179 9.01 5.97 4.53
CA GLN A 179 8.89 4.55 4.15
C GLN A 179 9.57 3.62 5.15
N LYS A 180 9.02 2.40 5.26
CA LYS A 180 9.50 1.35 6.17
C LYS A 180 9.77 0.06 5.41
N GLY A 181 10.25 -0.94 6.12
CA GLY A 181 10.41 -2.30 5.57
C GLY A 181 11.49 -2.41 4.49
N ASN A 182 11.23 -3.21 3.45
CA ASN A 182 12.24 -3.65 2.49
C ASN A 182 12.91 -2.51 1.71
N LEU A 183 12.19 -1.46 1.33
CA LEU A 183 12.77 -0.32 0.61
C LEU A 183 13.70 0.50 1.50
N LEU A 184 13.35 0.70 2.77
CA LEU A 184 14.23 1.36 3.74
C LEU A 184 15.49 0.51 3.96
N SER A 185 15.36 -0.80 4.12
CA SER A 185 16.50 -1.71 4.27
C SER A 185 17.40 -1.70 3.04
N LEU A 186 16.81 -1.72 1.82
CA LEU A 186 17.57 -1.61 0.58
C LEU A 186 18.36 -0.30 0.52
N MET A 187 17.72 0.82 0.85
CA MET A 187 18.37 2.14 0.91
C MET A 187 19.55 2.15 1.92
N GLN A 188 19.37 1.53 3.08
CA GLN A 188 20.45 1.39 4.09
C GLN A 188 21.60 0.55 3.59
N PHE A 189 21.35 -0.55 2.87
CA PHE A 189 22.43 -1.39 2.29
C PHE A 189 23.20 -0.63 1.23
N ILE A 190 22.52 0.12 0.35
CA ILE A 190 23.15 0.95 -0.68
C ILE A 190 24.03 2.03 -0.05
N ASP A 191 23.49 2.75 0.93
CA ASP A 191 24.18 3.86 1.61
C ASP A 191 25.43 3.38 2.38
N ARG A 192 25.41 2.15 2.90
CA ARG A 192 26.56 1.50 3.56
C ARG A 192 27.55 0.87 2.57
N GLY A 193 27.27 0.92 1.28
CA GLY A 193 28.13 0.35 0.24
C GLY A 193 28.17 -1.17 0.21
N PHE A 194 27.13 -1.86 0.70
CA PHE A 194 27.05 -3.31 0.57
C PHE A 194 26.90 -3.73 -0.89
N PRO A 195 27.64 -4.79 -1.33
CA PRO A 195 27.48 -5.33 -2.66
C PRO A 195 26.12 -6.04 -2.82
N LEU A 196 25.42 -5.78 -3.93
CA LEU A 196 24.11 -6.32 -4.21
C LEU A 196 24.11 -7.16 -5.52
N PRO A 197 23.56 -8.38 -5.52
CA PRO A 197 23.65 -9.32 -6.64
C PRO A 197 22.58 -9.06 -7.72
N PHE A 198 22.31 -7.79 -8.05
CA PHE A 198 21.20 -7.41 -8.95
C PHE A 198 21.65 -6.91 -10.32
N ALA A 199 22.96 -6.91 -10.65
CA ALA A 199 23.44 -6.29 -11.88
C ALA A 199 22.80 -6.88 -13.17
N SER A 200 22.48 -8.17 -13.15
CA SER A 200 21.83 -8.87 -14.28
C SER A 200 20.34 -9.11 -14.11
N SER A 201 19.71 -8.51 -13.10
CA SER A 201 18.26 -8.67 -12.87
C SER A 201 17.46 -7.98 -13.98
N LYS A 202 16.61 -8.76 -14.64
CA LYS A 202 15.70 -8.29 -15.72
C LYS A 202 14.25 -8.22 -15.28
N ASN A 203 13.99 -8.48 -14.01
CA ASN A 203 12.63 -8.40 -13.47
C ASN A 203 12.12 -6.97 -13.47
N HIS A 204 10.80 -6.81 -13.54
CA HIS A 204 10.13 -5.52 -13.38
C HIS A 204 9.14 -5.60 -12.25
N ARG A 205 9.14 -4.54 -11.45
CA ARG A 205 8.19 -4.39 -10.35
C ARG A 205 7.53 -3.01 -10.44
N SER A 206 6.21 -3.01 -10.32
CA SER A 206 5.45 -1.77 -10.18
C SER A 206 5.68 -1.18 -8.80
N LEU A 207 5.84 0.13 -8.78
CA LEU A 207 5.92 0.95 -7.56
C LEU A 207 4.92 2.09 -7.64
N ILE A 208 4.51 2.60 -6.48
CA ILE A 208 3.72 3.83 -6.39
C ILE A 208 4.28 4.72 -5.28
N SER A 209 4.43 6.02 -5.56
CA SER A 209 4.79 6.98 -4.53
C SER A 209 3.63 7.21 -3.58
N VAL A 210 3.93 7.45 -2.32
CA VAL A 210 2.90 7.72 -1.31
C VAL A 210 2.09 8.98 -1.65
N ASP A 211 2.70 9.96 -2.30
CA ASP A 211 2.04 11.20 -2.71
C ASP A 211 1.07 10.94 -3.89
N ASN A 212 1.48 10.20 -4.92
CA ASN A 212 0.58 9.83 -6.01
C ASN A 212 -0.56 8.92 -5.52
N LEU A 213 -0.29 8.00 -4.59
CA LEU A 213 -1.33 7.20 -3.95
C LEU A 213 -2.33 8.08 -3.18
N ALA A 214 -1.84 9.09 -2.46
CA ALA A 214 -2.71 10.04 -1.77
C ALA A 214 -3.56 10.87 -2.76
N GLY A 215 -2.98 11.27 -3.89
CA GLY A 215 -3.73 11.89 -4.98
C GLY A 215 -4.84 10.97 -5.53
N ALA A 216 -4.56 9.68 -5.70
CA ALA A 216 -5.57 8.70 -6.11
C ALA A 216 -6.71 8.56 -5.07
N VAL A 217 -6.37 8.57 -3.79
CA VAL A 217 -7.36 8.58 -2.71
C VAL A 217 -8.25 9.81 -2.80
N VAL A 218 -7.69 11.02 -2.98
CA VAL A 218 -8.46 12.26 -3.13
C VAL A 218 -9.42 12.17 -4.32
N ASN A 219 -8.96 11.69 -5.48
CA ASN A 219 -9.79 11.54 -6.67
C ASN A 219 -10.94 10.53 -6.50
N SER A 220 -10.87 9.64 -5.52
CA SER A 220 -11.95 8.71 -5.19
C SER A 220 -13.12 9.38 -4.44
N PHE A 221 -12.97 10.64 -3.98
CA PHE A 221 -13.97 11.39 -3.22
C PHE A 221 -14.44 12.64 -3.97
N VAL A 222 -14.97 12.43 -5.19
CA VAL A 222 -15.59 13.50 -5.96
C VAL A 222 -17.06 13.63 -5.55
N GLU A 223 -17.46 14.83 -5.12
CA GLU A 223 -18.82 15.12 -4.66
C GLU A 223 -19.88 14.77 -5.72
N GLY A 224 -20.93 14.10 -5.30
CA GLY A 224 -22.02 13.66 -6.19
C GLY A 224 -21.70 12.45 -7.07
N THR A 225 -20.52 11.82 -6.91
CA THR A 225 -20.14 10.63 -7.67
C THR A 225 -19.87 9.46 -6.72
N VAL A 226 -20.71 8.44 -6.79
CA VAL A 226 -20.53 7.17 -6.05
C VAL A 226 -20.04 6.11 -7.04
N ARG A 227 -18.85 5.57 -6.80
CA ARG A 227 -18.25 4.53 -7.64
C ARG A 227 -17.90 3.31 -6.79
N SER A 228 -17.96 2.14 -7.42
CA SER A 228 -17.51 0.88 -6.81
C SER A 228 -16.59 0.14 -7.78
N GLY A 229 -15.59 -0.51 -7.24
CA GLY A 229 -14.67 -1.34 -8.03
C GLY A 229 -13.38 -1.66 -7.29
N THR A 230 -12.66 -2.64 -7.81
CA THR A 230 -11.34 -3.04 -7.32
C THR A 230 -10.28 -2.63 -8.33
N TYR A 231 -9.28 -1.88 -7.88
CA TYR A 231 -8.31 -1.23 -8.75
C TYR A 231 -6.88 -1.51 -8.32
N THR A 232 -6.03 -1.72 -9.31
CA THR A 232 -4.58 -1.64 -9.19
C THR A 232 -4.10 -0.28 -9.73
N LEU A 233 -2.99 0.22 -9.22
CA LEU A 233 -2.44 1.54 -9.61
C LEU A 233 -0.93 1.58 -9.35
N ALA A 234 -0.17 2.29 -10.19
CA ALA A 234 1.27 2.42 -10.07
C ALA A 234 1.79 3.67 -10.79
N ASP A 235 2.97 4.15 -10.39
CA ASP A 235 3.69 5.22 -11.08
C ASP A 235 4.61 4.67 -12.17
N ILE A 236 5.36 3.61 -11.83
CA ILE A 236 6.47 3.12 -12.62
C ILE A 236 6.60 1.60 -12.52
N ASP A 237 7.06 0.99 -13.60
CA ASP A 237 7.59 -0.37 -13.62
C ASP A 237 9.11 -0.28 -13.74
N ILE A 238 9.84 -0.79 -12.77
CA ILE A 238 11.30 -0.64 -12.69
C ILE A 238 11.97 -1.97 -12.37
N SER A 239 13.17 -2.21 -12.94
CA SER A 239 13.96 -3.38 -12.59
C SER A 239 14.62 -3.21 -11.21
N SER A 240 14.92 -4.32 -10.53
CA SER A 240 15.66 -4.26 -9.26
C SER A 240 17.04 -3.60 -9.45
N ALA A 241 17.69 -3.82 -10.58
CA ALA A 241 18.97 -3.18 -10.91
C ALA A 241 18.83 -1.67 -11.06
N ASP A 242 17.81 -1.20 -11.78
CA ASP A 242 17.60 0.24 -12.02
C ASP A 242 17.11 0.95 -10.76
N LEU A 243 16.30 0.29 -9.94
CA LEU A 243 15.91 0.82 -8.64
C LEU A 243 17.14 1.05 -7.74
N VAL A 244 18.07 0.10 -7.69
CA VAL A 244 19.33 0.27 -6.93
C VAL A 244 20.17 1.42 -7.49
N ARG A 245 20.29 1.53 -8.83
CA ARG A 245 21.01 2.64 -9.47
C ARG A 245 20.37 4.00 -9.16
N ALA A 246 19.05 4.09 -9.26
CA ALA A 246 18.31 5.31 -8.96
C ALA A 246 18.45 5.71 -7.49
N MET A 247 18.31 4.75 -6.56
CA MET A 247 18.53 5.01 -5.12
C MET A 247 19.96 5.44 -4.82
N ALA A 248 20.96 4.80 -5.42
CA ALA A 248 22.38 5.16 -5.25
C ALA A 248 22.66 6.58 -5.80
N GLY A 249 22.09 6.92 -6.96
CA GLY A 249 22.17 8.27 -7.52
C GLY A 249 21.57 9.33 -6.59
N ALA A 250 20.36 9.09 -6.06
CA ALA A 250 19.71 9.98 -5.10
C ALA A 250 20.48 10.10 -3.76
N LEU A 251 21.13 9.02 -3.33
CA LEU A 251 22.03 9.00 -2.17
C LEU A 251 23.42 9.63 -2.47
N ALA A 252 23.72 9.97 -3.72
CA ALA A 252 25.04 10.40 -4.17
C ALA A 252 26.18 9.42 -3.80
N VAL A 253 25.90 8.11 -3.92
CA VAL A 253 26.89 7.04 -3.69
C VAL A 253 27.03 6.14 -4.94
N GLN A 254 28.16 5.45 -5.07
CA GLN A 254 28.37 4.50 -6.15
C GLN A 254 27.69 3.15 -5.82
N PRO A 255 26.78 2.63 -6.67
CA PRO A 255 26.15 1.35 -6.43
C PRO A 255 27.15 0.20 -6.65
N ARG A 256 27.28 -0.69 -5.68
CA ARG A 256 28.10 -1.90 -5.80
C ARG A 256 27.24 -3.07 -6.30
N LEU A 257 26.90 -3.04 -7.59
CA LEU A 257 26.17 -4.11 -8.23
C LEU A 257 27.13 -5.12 -8.84
N PHE A 258 26.84 -6.41 -8.64
CA PHE A 258 27.55 -7.49 -9.29
C PHE A 258 26.58 -8.51 -9.91
N SER A 259 27.03 -9.19 -10.95
CA SER A 259 26.23 -10.21 -11.63
C SER A 259 26.45 -11.56 -10.99
N VAL A 260 25.37 -12.25 -10.69
CA VAL A 260 25.39 -13.67 -10.32
C VAL A 260 24.48 -14.39 -11.32
N PRO A 261 24.95 -15.47 -11.96
CA PRO A 261 24.08 -16.31 -12.78
C PRO A 261 22.88 -16.78 -11.94
N PHE A 262 21.67 -16.63 -12.49
CA PHE A 262 20.42 -16.89 -11.75
C PHE A 262 20.39 -18.31 -11.16
N GLY A 263 20.87 -19.32 -11.90
CA GLY A 263 20.94 -20.70 -11.42
C GLY A 263 21.82 -20.90 -10.17
N ILE A 264 22.87 -20.06 -9.98
CA ILE A 264 23.69 -20.09 -8.77
C ILE A 264 22.91 -19.48 -7.59
N LEU A 265 22.21 -18.36 -7.81
CA LEU A 265 21.35 -17.75 -6.79
C LEU A 265 20.24 -18.71 -6.36
N GLU A 266 19.60 -19.36 -7.33
CA GLU A 266 18.53 -20.34 -7.08
C GLU A 266 19.06 -21.54 -6.30
N TRP A 267 20.20 -22.09 -6.68
CA TRP A 267 20.84 -23.19 -5.98
C TRP A 267 21.20 -22.83 -4.52
N LEU A 268 21.81 -21.65 -4.33
CA LEU A 268 22.14 -21.15 -2.98
C LEU A 268 20.90 -20.92 -2.14
N ALA A 269 19.87 -20.28 -2.69
CA ALA A 269 18.61 -20.01 -1.99
C ALA A 269 17.92 -21.31 -1.56
N ARG A 270 17.94 -22.33 -2.45
CA ARG A 270 17.44 -23.68 -2.15
C ARG A 270 18.23 -24.35 -1.03
N ALA A 271 19.56 -24.27 -1.07
CA ALA A 271 20.43 -24.87 -0.06
C ALA A 271 20.23 -24.30 1.35
N ILE A 272 19.81 -23.02 1.46
CA ILE A 272 19.54 -22.34 2.74
C ILE A 272 18.05 -22.16 3.07
N GLY A 273 17.16 -22.79 2.27
CA GLY A 273 15.69 -22.71 2.47
C GLY A 273 15.09 -21.32 2.26
N ARG A 274 15.67 -20.50 1.38
CA ARG A 274 15.26 -19.11 1.10
C ARG A 274 14.82 -18.86 -0.35
N GLU A 275 14.32 -19.89 -1.02
CA GLU A 275 13.82 -19.77 -2.41
C GLU A 275 12.72 -18.71 -2.54
N GLU A 276 11.79 -18.68 -1.61
CA GLU A 276 10.69 -17.73 -1.63
C GLU A 276 11.19 -16.27 -1.53
N GLN A 277 12.19 -16.01 -0.68
CA GLN A 277 12.79 -14.69 -0.56
C GLN A 277 13.52 -14.27 -1.85
N LEU A 278 14.24 -15.19 -2.48
CA LEU A 278 14.90 -14.93 -3.76
C LEU A 278 13.85 -14.57 -4.82
N ASN A 279 12.80 -15.38 -4.94
CA ASN A 279 11.73 -15.15 -5.89
C ASN A 279 11.03 -13.81 -5.66
N LYS A 280 10.79 -13.40 -4.40
CA LYS A 280 10.24 -12.08 -4.06
C LYS A 280 11.11 -10.91 -4.53
N ILE A 281 12.41 -11.12 -4.72
CA ILE A 281 13.34 -10.07 -5.16
C ILE A 281 13.54 -10.11 -6.68
N THR A 282 13.57 -11.31 -7.27
CA THR A 282 13.88 -11.52 -8.70
C THR A 282 12.66 -11.71 -9.58
N GLY A 283 11.49 -11.96 -9.00
CA GLY A 283 10.23 -12.13 -9.74
C GLY A 283 9.66 -10.82 -10.25
N ASN A 284 8.93 -10.91 -11.39
CA ASN A 284 8.12 -9.79 -11.88
C ASN A 284 6.87 -9.60 -11.00
N LEU A 285 6.49 -8.36 -10.78
CA LEU A 285 5.21 -7.99 -10.19
C LEU A 285 4.77 -6.66 -10.79
N ILE A 286 4.07 -6.71 -11.90
CA ILE A 286 3.60 -5.53 -12.63
C ILE A 286 2.08 -5.46 -12.60
N VAL A 287 1.54 -4.25 -12.49
CA VAL A 287 0.10 -4.01 -12.35
C VAL A 287 -0.45 -3.20 -13.51
N ASP A 288 -1.73 -3.42 -13.79
CA ASP A 288 -2.51 -2.54 -14.64
C ASP A 288 -2.82 -1.25 -13.87
N ARG A 289 -2.83 -0.12 -14.56
CA ARG A 289 -3.14 1.20 -14.01
C ARG A 289 -4.20 1.96 -14.80
N ASP A 290 -4.64 1.39 -15.91
CA ASP A 290 -5.50 2.11 -16.88
C ASP A 290 -6.94 2.22 -16.37
N GLN A 291 -7.47 1.18 -15.73
CA GLN A 291 -8.85 1.19 -15.25
C GLN A 291 -9.10 2.29 -14.21
N PHE A 292 -8.21 2.43 -13.20
CA PHE A 292 -8.35 3.49 -12.21
C PHE A 292 -8.23 4.88 -12.85
N SER A 293 -7.29 5.05 -13.79
CA SER A 293 -7.09 6.30 -14.53
C SER A 293 -8.33 6.70 -15.32
N GLN A 294 -8.99 5.74 -15.98
CA GLN A 294 -10.22 5.98 -16.75
C GLN A 294 -11.42 6.33 -15.85
N ASP A 295 -11.62 5.56 -14.78
CA ASP A 295 -12.80 5.71 -13.93
C ASP A 295 -12.72 6.97 -13.06
N PHE A 296 -11.55 7.38 -12.61
CA PHE A 296 -11.35 8.50 -11.70
C PHE A 296 -10.65 9.71 -12.33
N ALA A 297 -10.39 9.71 -13.64
CA ALA A 297 -9.63 10.75 -14.34
C ALA A 297 -8.31 11.09 -13.62
N TRP A 298 -7.65 10.07 -13.06
CA TRP A 298 -6.43 10.22 -12.28
C TRP A 298 -5.19 9.80 -13.06
N LEU A 299 -4.15 10.61 -12.94
CA LEU A 299 -2.80 10.29 -13.42
C LEU A 299 -1.76 10.63 -12.34
N PRO A 300 -0.65 9.89 -12.25
CA PRO A 300 0.46 10.26 -11.39
C PRO A 300 0.95 11.67 -11.72
N THR A 301 0.99 12.56 -10.74
CA THR A 301 1.41 13.96 -10.93
C THR A 301 2.89 14.18 -10.61
N LEU A 302 3.46 13.32 -9.75
CA LEU A 302 4.87 13.40 -9.36
C LEU A 302 5.68 12.31 -10.08
N GLY A 303 6.78 12.70 -10.69
CA GLY A 303 7.73 11.78 -11.33
C GLY A 303 8.51 10.97 -10.29
N PHE A 304 9.00 9.79 -10.72
CA PHE A 304 9.73 8.85 -9.88
C PHE A 304 10.96 9.47 -9.22
N GLU A 305 11.79 10.19 -9.96
CA GLU A 305 13.02 10.81 -9.45
C GLU A 305 12.72 11.81 -8.34
N HIS A 306 11.66 12.62 -8.49
CA HIS A 306 11.25 13.60 -7.49
C HIS A 306 10.85 12.92 -6.18
N SER A 307 9.94 11.96 -6.25
CA SER A 307 9.46 11.22 -5.08
C SER A 307 10.57 10.40 -4.40
N LEU A 308 11.52 9.88 -5.19
CA LEU A 308 12.69 9.18 -4.66
C LEU A 308 13.65 10.12 -3.95
N ALA A 309 13.87 11.33 -4.48
CA ALA A 309 14.71 12.35 -3.83
C ALA A 309 14.13 12.76 -2.47
N ASP A 310 12.82 12.93 -2.36
CA ASP A 310 12.13 13.22 -1.10
C ASP A 310 12.22 12.05 -0.10
N ALA A 311 12.11 10.80 -0.58
CA ALA A 311 12.34 9.61 0.25
C ALA A 311 13.76 9.58 0.83
N VAL A 312 14.78 9.89 0.01
CA VAL A 312 16.17 9.96 0.45
C VAL A 312 16.40 11.11 1.43
N LYS A 313 15.81 12.27 1.19
CA LYS A 313 15.87 13.43 2.12
C LYS A 313 15.30 13.06 3.49
N SER A 314 14.15 12.40 3.53
CA SER A 314 13.54 11.89 4.76
C SER A 314 14.42 10.85 5.46
N TYR A 315 15.02 9.92 4.72
CA TYR A 315 15.96 8.94 5.25
C TYR A 315 17.17 9.59 5.92
N ARG A 316 17.74 10.61 5.29
CA ARG A 316 18.89 11.34 5.83
C ARG A 316 18.57 12.14 7.10
N SER A 317 17.36 12.68 7.23
CA SER A 317 16.93 13.36 8.46
C SER A 317 16.81 12.38 9.63
N MET A 318 16.23 11.20 9.41
CA MET A 318 16.12 10.13 10.44
C MET A 318 17.48 9.61 10.95
N ARG A 319 18.57 9.75 10.17
CA ARG A 319 19.91 9.32 10.60
C ARG A 319 20.67 10.37 11.43
N ARG A 320 20.19 11.60 11.43
CA ARG A 320 20.83 12.73 12.16
C ARG A 320 20.25 12.91 13.57
N GLU A 321 19.08 12.31 13.83
CA GLU A 321 18.46 12.18 15.14
C GLU A 321 18.97 10.92 15.86
#